data_c065c6fb11b2577f5babddfcf5515be4
#
_entry.id   c065c6fb11b2577f5babddfcf5515be4
#
_cell.length_a   1.000
_cell.length_b   1.000
_cell.length_c   1.000
_cell.angle_alpha   90.00
_cell.angle_beta   90.00
_cell.angle_gamma   90.00
#
_symmetry.space_group_name_H-M   'P 1'
#
loop_
_entity.id
_entity.type
_entity.pdbx_description
1 polymer ?
#
loop_
_entity_poly.entity_id
_entity_poly.type
_entity_poly.pdbx_seq_one_letter_code
_entity_poly.pdbx_strand_id
1 'polypeptide(L)'
;MKVDILASGSSGNCIAIRSHETTILIDVGIAKTKIEKRLLEVGIRPNHIAAIFITHAHGDHIKGLPLANKYKIPVYAAVEEWKSIHGIDEDLQGIKLPGKLMSINDFLVG
;
A
#
# COMPACT_ATOMS: atom_id res chain seq x y z
N MET A 1 9.95 -9.82 13.50
CA MET A 1 9.35 -9.37 12.23
C MET A 1 8.89 -10.57 11.43
N LYS A 2 7.69 -10.51 10.88
CA LYS A 2 7.15 -11.58 10.06
C LYS A 2 6.81 -11.06 8.66
N VAL A 3 7.16 -11.83 7.63
CA VAL A 3 6.88 -11.49 6.23
C VAL A 3 5.95 -12.54 5.65
N ASP A 4 4.81 -12.11 5.11
CA ASP A 4 3.85 -12.96 4.41
C ASP A 4 3.77 -12.51 2.96
N ILE A 5 4.13 -13.38 2.03
CA ILE A 5 4.01 -13.09 0.60
C ILE A 5 2.59 -13.46 0.18
N LEU A 6 1.74 -12.46 -0.02
CA LEU A 6 0.36 -12.67 -0.41
C LEU A 6 0.23 -12.96 -1.90
N ALA A 7 1.12 -12.39 -2.70
CA ALA A 7 1.19 -12.64 -4.15
C ALA A 7 2.55 -12.23 -4.66
N SER A 8 3.06 -12.92 -5.68
CA SER A 8 4.33 -12.58 -6.33
C SER A 8 4.28 -12.97 -7.79
N GLY A 9 5.08 -12.27 -8.60
CA GLY A 9 5.21 -12.56 -10.03
C GLY A 9 4.51 -11.53 -10.91
N SER A 10 4.45 -11.82 -12.20
CA SER A 10 3.93 -10.90 -13.21
C SER A 10 2.42 -10.68 -13.12
N SER A 11 1.70 -11.57 -12.45
CA SER A 11 0.25 -11.44 -12.27
C SER A 11 -0.13 -10.57 -11.08
N GLY A 12 0.84 -10.12 -10.29
CA GLY A 12 0.60 -9.22 -9.17
C GLY A 12 1.52 -9.47 -8.00
N ASN A 13 1.88 -8.40 -7.29
CA ASN A 13 2.79 -8.45 -6.14
C ASN A 13 2.11 -7.82 -4.94
N CYS A 14 2.20 -8.49 -3.78
CA CYS A 14 1.67 -7.95 -2.53
C CYS A 14 2.34 -8.69 -1.37
N ILE A 15 3.04 -7.94 -0.52
CA ILE A 15 3.77 -8.50 0.62
C ILE A 15 3.31 -7.81 1.89
N ALA A 16 2.97 -8.58 2.92
CA ALA A 16 2.62 -8.05 4.23
C ALA A 16 3.82 -8.21 5.17
N ILE A 17 4.18 -7.14 5.85
CA ILE A 17 5.26 -7.15 6.83
C ILE A 17 4.69 -6.75 8.19
N ARG A 18 4.89 -7.62 9.19
CA ARG A 18 4.46 -7.36 10.56
C ARG A 18 5.65 -7.21 11.48
N SER A 19 5.65 -6.16 12.29
CA SER A 19 6.65 -5.94 13.34
C SER A 19 5.91 -5.48 14.58
N HIS A 20 5.97 -6.29 15.64
CA HIS A 20 5.17 -6.07 16.87
C HIS A 20 3.70 -5.97 16.51
N GLU A 21 3.06 -4.81 16.73
CA GLU A 21 1.64 -4.61 16.44
C GLU A 21 1.40 -3.84 15.13
N THR A 22 2.46 -3.55 14.38
CA THR A 22 2.37 -2.77 13.16
C THR A 22 2.46 -3.66 11.94
N THR A 23 1.49 -3.52 11.03
CA THR A 23 1.47 -4.25 9.76
C THR A 23 1.43 -3.26 8.61
N ILE A 24 2.28 -3.47 7.62
CA ILE A 24 2.29 -2.68 6.37
C ILE A 24 2.20 -3.62 5.19
N LEU A 25 1.76 -3.07 4.04
CA LEU A 25 1.79 -3.78 2.76
C LEU A 25 2.81 -3.13 1.84
N ILE A 26 3.57 -3.95 1.14
CA ILE A 26 4.45 -3.51 0.05
C ILE A 26 3.79 -3.97 -1.24
N ASP A 27 3.32 -3.04 -2.02
CA ASP A 27 2.56 -3.21 -3.25
C ASP A 27 1.21 -3.91 -3.02
N VAL A 28 0.26 -3.63 -3.88
CA VAL A 28 -1.10 -4.18 -3.83
C VAL A 28 -1.52 -4.57 -5.25
N GLY A 29 -0.73 -5.45 -5.86
CA GLY A 29 -0.83 -5.80 -7.27
C GLY A 29 -1.94 -6.78 -7.66
N ILE A 30 -2.72 -7.28 -6.69
CA ILE A 30 -3.87 -8.13 -6.95
C ILE A 30 -5.15 -7.42 -6.51
N ALA A 31 -6.29 -7.93 -6.95
CA ALA A 31 -7.59 -7.30 -6.66
C ALA A 31 -7.82 -7.15 -5.15
N LYS A 32 -8.48 -6.06 -4.77
CA LYS A 32 -8.81 -5.75 -3.37
C LYS A 32 -9.41 -6.94 -2.63
N THR A 33 -10.39 -7.61 -3.24
CA THR A 33 -11.07 -8.75 -2.60
C THR A 33 -10.13 -9.92 -2.35
N LYS A 34 -9.17 -10.14 -3.25
CA LYS A 34 -8.16 -11.19 -3.07
C LYS A 34 -7.20 -10.84 -1.94
N ILE A 35 -6.82 -9.55 -1.83
CA ILE A 35 -5.96 -9.10 -0.74
C ILE A 35 -6.67 -9.31 0.59
N GLU A 36 -7.94 -8.91 0.69
CA GLU A 36 -8.74 -9.09 1.90
C GLU A 36 -8.76 -10.56 2.33
N LYS A 37 -9.03 -11.46 1.37
CA LYS A 37 -9.08 -12.89 1.64
C LYS A 37 -7.75 -13.43 2.14
N ARG A 38 -6.66 -13.08 1.46
CA ARG A 38 -5.33 -13.61 1.80
C ARG A 38 -4.81 -13.04 3.12
N LEU A 39 -5.13 -11.78 3.44
CA LEU A 39 -4.81 -11.21 4.75
C LEU A 39 -5.48 -12.01 5.86
N LEU A 40 -6.77 -12.29 5.72
CA LEU A 40 -7.49 -13.07 6.73
C LEU A 40 -6.92 -14.48 6.88
N GLU A 41 -6.48 -15.10 5.80
CA GLU A 41 -5.86 -16.43 5.83
C GLU A 41 -4.58 -16.46 6.65
N VAL A 42 -3.86 -15.34 6.73
CA VAL A 42 -2.63 -15.24 7.55
C VAL A 42 -2.88 -14.52 8.88
N GLY A 43 -4.14 -14.33 9.26
CA GLY A 43 -4.51 -13.77 10.56
C GLY A 43 -4.39 -12.26 10.65
N ILE A 44 -4.44 -11.54 9.53
CA ILE A 44 -4.35 -10.08 9.50
C ILE A 44 -5.71 -9.49 9.13
N ARG A 45 -6.21 -8.57 9.95
CA ARG A 45 -7.42 -7.83 9.62
C ARG A 45 -7.07 -6.65 8.71
N PRO A 46 -7.76 -6.47 7.56
CA PRO A 46 -7.42 -5.36 6.64
C PRO A 46 -7.45 -3.99 7.29
N ASN A 47 -8.34 -3.75 8.25
CA ASN A 47 -8.42 -2.46 8.95
C ASN A 47 -7.26 -2.21 9.93
N HIS A 48 -6.38 -3.20 10.13
CA HIS A 48 -5.19 -3.04 10.96
C HIS A 48 -3.94 -2.70 10.17
N ILE A 49 -4.05 -2.58 8.84
CA ILE A 49 -2.91 -2.19 8.01
C ILE A 49 -2.60 -0.71 8.28
N ALA A 50 -1.36 -0.43 8.68
CA ALA A 50 -0.94 0.94 9.01
C ALA A 50 -0.57 1.77 7.80
N ALA A 51 -0.08 1.13 6.74
CA ALA A 51 0.36 1.84 5.53
C ALA A 51 0.51 0.88 4.36
N ILE A 52 0.42 1.42 3.15
CA ILE A 52 0.74 0.72 1.91
C ILE A 52 1.89 1.47 1.25
N PHE A 53 2.95 0.75 0.88
CA PHE A 53 4.09 1.32 0.17
C PHE A 53 4.10 0.78 -1.25
N ILE A 54 4.11 1.68 -2.23
CA ILE A 54 4.12 1.32 -3.65
C ILE A 54 5.55 1.48 -4.18
N THR A 55 6.11 0.39 -4.72
CA THR A 55 7.44 0.43 -5.32
C THR A 55 7.39 0.92 -6.76
N HIS A 56 6.38 0.47 -7.52
CA HIS A 56 6.18 0.86 -8.92
C HIS A 56 4.70 1.04 -9.19
N ALA A 57 4.33 2.10 -9.91
CA ALA A 57 2.94 2.38 -10.25
C ALA A 57 2.50 1.65 -11.52
N HIS A 58 2.76 0.34 -11.59
CA HIS A 58 2.31 -0.53 -12.68
C HIS A 58 1.17 -1.42 -12.20
N GLY A 59 0.35 -1.93 -13.11
CA GLY A 59 -0.84 -2.70 -12.77
C GLY A 59 -0.57 -3.87 -11.82
N ASP A 60 0.55 -4.56 -11.98
CA ASP A 60 0.93 -5.69 -11.13
C ASP A 60 1.43 -5.26 -9.73
N HIS A 61 1.39 -3.95 -9.42
CA HIS A 61 1.73 -3.41 -8.11
C HIS A 61 0.63 -2.55 -7.49
N ILE A 62 -0.36 -2.09 -8.29
CA ILE A 62 -1.36 -1.11 -7.83
C ILE A 62 -2.82 -1.52 -8.02
N LYS A 63 -3.08 -2.70 -8.58
CA LYS A 63 -4.46 -3.15 -8.91
C LYS A 63 -5.41 -3.11 -7.71
N GLY A 64 -4.91 -3.38 -6.51
CA GLY A 64 -5.70 -3.42 -5.28
C GLY A 64 -5.76 -2.12 -4.50
N LEU A 65 -5.32 -1.00 -5.06
CA LEU A 65 -5.32 0.29 -4.36
C LEU A 65 -6.68 0.74 -3.80
N PRO A 66 -7.84 0.32 -4.37
CA PRO A 66 -9.12 0.61 -3.71
C PRO A 66 -9.21 0.13 -2.26
N LEU A 67 -8.35 -0.81 -1.84
CA LEU A 67 -8.24 -1.23 -0.45
C LEU A 67 -7.93 -0.04 0.47
N ALA A 68 -7.08 0.88 0.01
CA ALA A 68 -6.68 2.05 0.78
C ALA A 68 -7.89 2.93 1.12
N ASN A 69 -8.72 3.26 0.13
CA ASN A 69 -9.91 4.09 0.37
C ASN A 69 -10.90 3.37 1.29
N LYS A 70 -11.07 2.07 1.10
CA LYS A 70 -12.04 1.30 1.89
C LYS A 70 -11.70 1.30 3.39
N TYR A 71 -10.42 1.13 3.71
CA TYR A 71 -9.97 1.00 5.11
C TYR A 71 -9.22 2.23 5.62
N LYS A 72 -9.20 3.31 4.83
CA LYS A 72 -8.51 4.57 5.20
C LYS A 72 -7.04 4.33 5.52
N ILE A 73 -6.36 3.62 4.63
CA ILE A 73 -4.95 3.28 4.78
C ILE A 73 -4.10 4.27 4.00
N PRO A 74 -3.13 4.94 4.64
CA PRO A 74 -2.21 5.84 3.91
C PRO A 74 -1.40 5.08 2.87
N VAL A 75 -1.21 5.70 1.71
CA VAL A 75 -0.41 5.14 0.61
C VAL A 75 0.81 6.02 0.39
N TYR A 76 1.99 5.41 0.43
CA TYR A 76 3.26 6.12 0.22
C TYR A 76 3.93 5.63 -1.05
N ALA A 77 4.35 6.56 -1.89
CA ALA A 77 5.07 6.27 -3.12
C ALA A 77 6.01 7.43 -3.41
N ALA A 78 7.03 7.20 -4.25
CA ALA A 78 7.90 8.27 -4.73
C ALA A 78 7.06 9.26 -5.53
N VAL A 79 7.48 10.52 -5.56
CA VAL A 79 6.71 11.57 -6.23
C VAL A 79 6.47 11.26 -7.71
N GLU A 80 7.43 10.64 -8.39
CA GLU A 80 7.29 10.27 -9.79
C GLU A 80 6.20 9.23 -10.01
N GLU A 81 6.01 8.32 -9.05
CA GLU A 81 5.02 7.25 -9.16
C GLU A 81 3.60 7.78 -9.03
N TRP A 82 3.41 8.87 -8.28
CA TRP A 82 2.09 9.47 -8.11
C TRP A 82 1.48 9.97 -9.41
N LYS A 83 2.29 10.24 -10.42
CA LYS A 83 1.79 10.64 -11.74
C LYS A 83 0.95 9.55 -12.39
N SER A 84 1.17 8.30 -12.01
CA SER A 84 0.49 7.12 -12.55
C SER A 84 -0.49 6.49 -11.58
N ILE A 85 -0.68 7.08 -10.40
CA ILE A 85 -1.60 6.57 -9.38
C ILE A 85 -2.81 7.49 -9.29
N HIS A 86 -4.01 6.93 -9.47
CA HIS A 86 -5.25 7.69 -9.45
C HIS A 86 -6.27 7.03 -8.53
N GLY A 87 -7.27 7.82 -8.09
CA GLY A 87 -8.39 7.29 -7.34
C GLY A 87 -8.15 7.10 -5.85
N ILE A 88 -7.06 7.65 -5.30
CA ILE A 88 -6.78 7.60 -3.87
C ILE A 88 -7.26 8.92 -3.23
N ASP A 89 -7.97 8.81 -2.11
CA ASP A 89 -8.42 9.98 -1.35
C ASP A 89 -7.21 10.85 -0.99
N GLU A 90 -7.34 12.17 -1.14
CA GLU A 90 -6.21 13.09 -0.96
C GLU A 90 -5.56 13.00 0.43
N ASP A 91 -6.35 12.80 1.46
CA ASP A 91 -5.84 12.69 2.83
C ASP A 91 -5.04 11.41 3.08
N LEU A 92 -5.10 10.46 2.16
CA LEU A 92 -4.35 9.20 2.25
C LEU A 92 -3.06 9.21 1.41
N GLN A 93 -2.84 10.26 0.60
CA GLN A 93 -1.68 10.30 -0.30
C GLN A 93 -0.42 10.78 0.43
N GLY A 94 0.62 9.95 0.38
CA GLY A 94 1.90 10.25 1.01
C GLY A 94 3.08 10.13 0.06
N ILE A 95 4.13 10.90 0.34
CA ILE A 95 5.36 10.92 -0.45
C ILE A 95 6.46 10.23 0.34
N LYS A 96 7.15 9.29 -0.33
CA LYS A 96 8.33 8.65 0.23
C LYS A 96 9.57 9.37 -0.28
N LEU A 97 10.32 9.97 0.65
CA LEU A 97 11.61 10.59 0.38
C LEU A 97 12.69 9.84 1.15
N PRO A 98 13.98 9.97 0.79
CA PRO A 98 15.04 9.34 1.57
C PRO A 98 14.95 9.75 3.05
N GLY A 99 14.74 8.77 3.93
CA GLY A 99 14.65 8.99 5.37
C GLY A 99 13.43 9.73 5.88
N LYS A 100 12.41 9.94 5.03
CA LYS A 100 11.25 10.72 5.45
C LYS A 100 9.98 10.30 4.73
N LEU A 101 8.85 10.28 5.46
CA LEU A 101 7.51 10.14 4.89
C LEU A 101 6.73 11.39 5.22
N MET A 102 5.92 11.88 4.27
CA MET A 102 5.10 13.05 4.50
C MET A 102 3.83 12.97 3.65
N SER A 103 2.78 13.70 4.03
CA SER A 103 1.58 13.77 3.21
C SER A 103 1.90 14.52 1.91
N ILE A 104 1.15 14.22 0.85
CA ILE A 104 1.35 14.89 -0.42
C ILE A 104 1.04 16.39 -0.29
N ASN A 105 0.06 16.75 0.55
CA ASN A 105 -0.27 18.15 0.79
C ASN A 105 0.89 18.90 1.45
N ASP A 106 1.54 18.29 2.44
CA ASP A 106 2.70 18.88 3.09
C ASP A 106 3.87 19.01 2.12
N PHE A 107 4.05 18.03 1.24
CA PHE A 107 5.08 18.07 0.20
C PHE A 107 4.84 19.22 -0.77
N LEU A 108 3.58 19.44 -1.20
CA LEU A 108 3.25 20.47 -2.16
C LEU A 108 3.36 21.88 -1.59
N VAL A 109 3.14 22.07 -0.28
CA VAL A 109 3.20 23.39 0.38
C VAL A 109 4.60 23.71 0.88
N GLY A 110 5.34 22.69 1.19
CA GLY A 110 6.62 22.82 1.84
C GLY A 110 7.82 22.66 0.98
#